data_006eb2b23d05a08d85de878427b288ec
#
_entry.id   006eb2b23d05a08d85de878427b288ec
#
_cell.length_a   1.000
_cell.length_b   1.000
_cell.length_c   1.000
_cell.angle_alpha   90.00
_cell.angle_beta   90.00
_cell.angle_gamma   90.00
#
_symmetry.space_group_name_H-M   'P 1'
#
loop_
_entity.id
_entity.type
_entity.pdbx_description
1 polymer ?
#
loop_
_entity_poly.entity_id
_entity_poly.type
_entity_poly.pdbx_seq_one_letter_code
_entity_poly.pdbx_strand_id
1 'polypeptide(L)'
;MKFNISNLKAVFAVAALGAASCTANYEDINRNPYEVTGEEMERDGYAMRSFMTTMQSWVVPTDRNQCQFTDVLLGGPYGGYITDANNGFNAGKFSTYDPQSNWSPVFYRVIYTNEMSNFSELCKVTEDENAIAVAKVVKVAGVHRVSDTYGPIPYTQVGTGANPVPLDSEKEVFKAMFADLDAAIEVLTRNRAGMISTDADRVYGGNLERWGRLANSLKLRLAMRIVYTDFTTEDGRTPQQLAEEAVASELGVIADNAGNAMYMGFGKDGNPFYVCFFSFKSGEGDHRIAADITSFMNGYADPRRASYFNEATFSGGGYVGLRNGIRIPDDERINRYSRYNVTASTSLMWMNASEVAFLRAEG
;
A
#
# COMPACT_ATOMS: atom_id res chain seq x y z
N MET A 1 -29.47 31.12 63.40
CA MET A 1 -28.11 30.93 62.89
C MET A 1 -27.88 31.93 61.78
N LYS A 2 -27.12 33.02 62.04
CA LYS A 2 -26.73 33.96 60.93
C LYS A 2 -25.53 33.41 60.21
N PHE A 3 -25.71 32.91 58.98
CA PHE A 3 -24.60 32.53 58.12
C PHE A 3 -23.76 33.76 57.77
N ASN A 4 -22.47 33.73 58.10
CA ASN A 4 -21.61 34.87 57.90
C ASN A 4 -21.07 34.80 56.43
N ILE A 5 -21.48 35.78 55.62
CA ILE A 5 -21.16 35.89 54.20
C ILE A 5 -19.64 35.90 53.94
N SER A 6 -18.82 36.31 54.93
CA SER A 6 -17.36 36.28 54.81
C SER A 6 -16.81 34.85 54.76
N ASN A 7 -17.42 33.91 55.49
CA ASN A 7 -16.99 32.50 55.50
C ASN A 7 -17.37 31.79 54.20
N LEU A 8 -18.47 32.18 53.55
CA LEU A 8 -18.88 31.65 52.25
C LEU A 8 -17.92 32.07 51.14
N LYS A 9 -17.43 33.32 51.17
CA LYS A 9 -16.42 33.80 50.22
C LYS A 9 -15.07 33.10 50.37
N ALA A 10 -14.67 32.78 51.60
CA ALA A 10 -13.45 32.04 51.87
C ALA A 10 -13.53 30.58 51.36
N VAL A 11 -14.68 29.91 51.54
CA VAL A 11 -14.93 28.56 51.02
C VAL A 11 -14.93 28.52 49.49
N PHE A 12 -15.55 29.51 48.82
CA PHE A 12 -15.50 29.63 47.37
C PHE A 12 -14.11 29.92 46.85
N ALA A 13 -13.29 30.74 47.51
CA ALA A 13 -11.93 31.02 47.14
C ALA A 13 -11.03 29.77 47.27
N VAL A 14 -11.19 28.96 48.30
CA VAL A 14 -10.44 27.71 48.51
C VAL A 14 -10.89 26.65 47.49
N ALA A 15 -12.16 26.56 47.15
CA ALA A 15 -12.65 25.63 46.12
C ALA A 15 -12.18 26.01 44.71
N ALA A 16 -12.10 27.31 44.38
CA ALA A 16 -11.56 27.82 43.11
C ALA A 16 -10.06 27.58 42.98
N LEU A 17 -9.28 27.74 44.05
CA LEU A 17 -7.85 27.41 44.10
C LEU A 17 -7.58 25.91 43.99
N GLY A 18 -8.44 25.07 44.58
CA GLY A 18 -8.36 23.61 44.45
C GLY A 18 -8.65 23.10 43.04
N ALA A 19 -9.60 23.73 42.32
CA ALA A 19 -9.91 23.38 40.95
C ALA A 19 -8.81 23.81 39.94
N ALA A 20 -8.15 24.96 40.20
CA ALA A 20 -7.04 25.42 39.35
C ALA A 20 -5.78 24.59 39.55
N SER A 21 -5.56 23.99 40.72
CA SER A 21 -4.38 23.15 41.01
C SER A 21 -4.40 21.81 40.27
N CYS A 22 -5.59 21.26 39.96
CA CYS A 22 -5.70 19.99 39.24
C CYS A 22 -5.42 20.12 37.73
N THR A 23 -5.44 21.32 37.16
CA THR A 23 -5.24 21.55 35.71
C THR A 23 -3.96 22.32 35.41
N ALA A 24 -3.25 22.84 36.42
CA ALA A 24 -2.09 23.71 36.25
C ALA A 24 -0.91 23.07 35.46
N ASN A 25 -0.81 21.73 35.45
CA ASN A 25 0.24 21.00 34.75
C ASN A 25 -0.34 19.97 33.77
N TYR A 26 -1.64 20.12 33.37
CA TYR A 26 -2.28 19.15 32.49
C TYR A 26 -1.58 19.01 31.14
N GLU A 27 -1.15 20.10 30.55
CA GLU A 27 -0.42 20.11 29.29
C GLU A 27 0.97 19.44 29.43
N ASP A 28 1.70 19.72 30.51
CA ASP A 28 3.02 19.12 30.75
C ASP A 28 2.94 17.63 31.08
N ILE A 29 1.92 17.22 31.87
CA ILE A 29 1.72 15.80 32.23
C ILE A 29 1.28 14.96 31.03
N ASN A 30 0.48 15.53 30.13
CA ASN A 30 -0.02 14.86 28.93
C ASN A 30 0.90 15.04 27.71
N ARG A 31 1.95 15.84 27.82
CA ARG A 31 2.93 15.99 26.76
C ARG A 31 3.78 14.72 26.69
N ASN A 32 3.71 14.01 25.58
CA ASN A 32 4.63 12.89 25.34
C ASN A 32 6.04 13.46 25.09
N PRO A 33 7.04 13.19 25.94
CA PRO A 33 8.39 13.74 25.80
C PRO A 33 9.12 13.19 24.55
N TYR A 34 8.55 12.18 23.89
CA TYR A 34 9.05 11.58 22.65
C TYR A 34 8.22 11.98 21.42
N GLU A 35 7.23 12.84 21.61
CA GLU A 35 6.44 13.37 20.51
C GLU A 35 7.16 14.54 19.85
N VAL A 36 7.30 14.47 18.54
CA VAL A 36 7.91 15.54 17.75
C VAL A 36 7.03 16.79 17.87
N THR A 37 7.59 17.90 18.31
CA THR A 37 6.86 19.17 18.46
C THR A 37 6.53 19.79 17.10
N GLY A 38 5.53 20.70 17.05
CA GLY A 38 5.19 21.41 15.81
C GLY A 38 6.39 22.10 15.16
N GLU A 39 7.23 22.76 15.95
CA GLU A 39 8.47 23.39 15.46
C GLU A 39 9.51 22.39 14.93
N GLU A 40 9.60 21.21 15.53
CA GLU A 40 10.48 20.14 15.06
C GLU A 40 9.92 19.48 13.80
N MET A 41 8.59 19.40 13.66
CA MET A 41 7.93 18.91 12.44
C MET A 41 8.16 19.83 11.24
N GLU A 42 8.26 21.16 11.46
CA GLU A 42 8.55 22.13 10.41
C GLU A 42 10.03 22.17 10.03
N ARG A 43 10.93 21.72 10.94
CA ARG A 43 12.38 21.75 10.68
C ARG A 43 12.77 20.73 9.60
N ASP A 44 13.59 21.22 8.65
CA ASP A 44 14.24 20.40 7.61
C ASP A 44 13.29 19.54 6.77
N GLY A 45 12.01 19.91 6.68
CA GLY A 45 10.98 19.15 5.95
C GLY A 45 10.65 17.79 6.58
N TYR A 46 10.82 17.63 7.89
CA TYR A 46 10.55 16.36 8.59
C TYR A 46 9.12 15.86 8.37
N ALA A 47 8.12 16.74 8.47
CA ALA A 47 6.71 16.38 8.27
C ALA A 47 6.48 15.79 6.87
N MET A 48 6.97 16.45 5.83
CA MET A 48 6.87 15.98 4.45
C MET A 48 7.51 14.60 4.28
N ARG A 49 8.75 14.41 4.81
CA ARG A 49 9.45 13.12 4.74
C ARG A 49 8.69 12.01 5.47
N SER A 50 8.11 12.31 6.63
CA SER A 50 7.33 11.36 7.42
C SER A 50 6.07 10.91 6.67
N PHE A 51 5.31 11.86 6.11
CA PHE A 51 4.12 11.54 5.31
C PHE A 51 4.48 10.74 4.07
N MET A 52 5.52 11.14 3.32
CA MET A 52 5.97 10.44 2.12
C MET A 52 6.39 9.00 2.42
N THR A 53 7.21 8.78 3.45
CA THR A 53 7.65 7.42 3.82
C THR A 53 6.50 6.56 4.32
N THR A 54 5.54 7.16 5.04
CA THR A 54 4.32 6.47 5.45
C THR A 54 3.52 6.03 4.23
N MET A 55 3.20 6.92 3.29
CA MET A 55 2.48 6.58 2.06
C MET A 55 3.16 5.43 1.33
N GLN A 56 4.47 5.52 1.09
CA GLN A 56 5.23 4.47 0.40
C GLN A 56 5.14 3.11 1.11
N SER A 57 5.09 3.09 2.44
CA SER A 57 5.00 1.85 3.22
C SER A 57 3.64 1.14 3.10
N TRP A 58 2.63 1.79 2.50
CA TRP A 58 1.28 1.27 2.40
C TRP A 58 0.82 0.95 0.97
N VAL A 59 1.57 1.28 -0.07
CA VAL A 59 1.27 0.82 -1.44
C VAL A 59 1.16 -0.70 -1.51
N VAL A 60 2.11 -1.42 -0.91
CA VAL A 60 1.97 -2.80 -0.44
C VAL A 60 2.25 -2.75 1.06
N PRO A 61 1.28 -2.99 1.93
CA PRO A 61 1.45 -2.78 3.36
C PRO A 61 2.65 -3.52 3.94
N THR A 62 3.52 -2.80 4.63
CA THR A 62 4.69 -3.38 5.31
C THR A 62 4.34 -3.99 6.67
N ASP A 63 3.19 -3.63 7.25
CA ASP A 63 2.64 -4.33 8.41
C ASP A 63 2.21 -5.74 8.01
N ARG A 64 2.74 -6.73 8.72
CA ARG A 64 2.54 -8.16 8.42
C ARG A 64 1.08 -8.60 8.43
N ASN A 65 0.28 -8.08 9.37
CA ASN A 65 -1.13 -8.46 9.46
C ASN A 65 -1.94 -7.79 8.34
N GLN A 66 -1.68 -6.51 8.07
CA GLN A 66 -2.39 -5.80 7.01
C GLN A 66 -2.01 -6.36 5.62
N CYS A 67 -0.73 -6.65 5.36
CA CYS A 67 -0.30 -7.32 4.14
C CYS A 67 -0.95 -8.70 3.97
N GLN A 68 -1.11 -9.45 5.06
CA GLN A 68 -1.82 -10.72 5.02
C GLN A 68 -3.26 -10.56 4.49
N PHE A 69 -4.00 -9.56 4.98
CA PHE A 69 -5.39 -9.33 4.56
C PHE A 69 -5.52 -8.68 3.19
N THR A 70 -4.58 -7.86 2.77
CA THR A 70 -4.68 -7.10 1.52
C THR A 70 -4.14 -7.88 0.32
N ASP A 71 -3.03 -8.57 0.48
CA ASP A 71 -2.30 -9.20 -0.62
C ASP A 71 -2.37 -10.73 -0.57
N VAL A 72 -2.15 -11.31 0.61
CA VAL A 72 -1.97 -12.76 0.73
C VAL A 72 -3.31 -13.50 0.79
N LEU A 73 -4.25 -13.04 1.60
CA LEU A 73 -5.59 -13.65 1.74
C LEU A 73 -6.56 -13.23 0.64
N LEU A 74 -6.50 -11.97 0.17
CA LEU A 74 -7.43 -11.44 -0.82
C LEU A 74 -6.95 -11.74 -2.24
N GLY A 75 -5.88 -11.10 -2.70
CA GLY A 75 -5.42 -11.18 -4.09
C GLY A 75 -4.77 -12.53 -4.44
N GLY A 76 -3.98 -13.07 -3.55
CA GLY A 76 -3.23 -14.30 -3.76
C GLY A 76 -4.08 -15.52 -4.12
N PRO A 77 -5.15 -15.84 -3.34
CA PRO A 77 -6.04 -16.96 -3.63
C PRO A 77 -6.87 -16.75 -4.91
N TYR A 78 -7.39 -15.56 -5.15
CA TYR A 78 -8.17 -15.29 -6.36
C TYR A 78 -7.33 -15.40 -7.64
N GLY A 79 -6.06 -15.00 -7.58
CA GLY A 79 -5.12 -15.17 -8.67
C GLY A 79 -4.58 -16.60 -8.84
N GLY A 80 -4.87 -17.50 -7.91
CA GLY A 80 -4.31 -18.86 -7.93
C GLY A 80 -2.81 -18.91 -7.63
N TYR A 81 -2.26 -17.90 -6.96
CA TYR A 81 -0.84 -17.80 -6.62
C TYR A 81 -0.53 -18.33 -5.23
N ILE A 82 -1.38 -18.01 -4.26
CA ILE A 82 -1.23 -18.32 -2.83
C ILE A 82 -2.49 -19.03 -2.34
N THR A 83 -2.36 -19.87 -1.34
CA THR A 83 -3.49 -20.49 -0.66
C THR A 83 -3.29 -20.53 0.84
N ASP A 84 -4.41 -20.57 1.55
CA ASP A 84 -4.46 -20.65 2.99
C ASP A 84 -3.95 -22.02 3.47
N ALA A 85 -3.15 -22.02 4.52
CA ALA A 85 -2.58 -23.23 5.12
C ALA A 85 -2.85 -23.35 6.64
N ASN A 86 -3.48 -22.33 7.24
CA ASN A 86 -3.87 -22.32 8.64
C ASN A 86 -5.34 -22.77 8.78
N ASN A 87 -5.58 -23.86 9.53
CA ASN A 87 -6.91 -24.40 9.78
C ASN A 87 -7.85 -23.43 10.52
N GLY A 88 -7.31 -22.42 11.22
CA GLY A 88 -8.09 -21.33 11.80
C GLY A 88 -8.89 -20.53 10.78
N PHE A 89 -8.49 -20.53 9.52
CA PHE A 89 -9.21 -19.86 8.42
C PHE A 89 -10.41 -20.66 7.88
N ASN A 90 -10.65 -21.88 8.38
CA ASN A 90 -11.78 -22.69 7.95
C ASN A 90 -13.16 -22.11 8.33
N ALA A 91 -13.21 -21.14 9.24
CA ALA A 91 -14.43 -20.45 9.64
C ALA A 91 -14.97 -19.50 8.56
N GLY A 92 -14.14 -19.11 7.58
CA GLY A 92 -14.47 -18.24 6.47
C GLY A 92 -13.18 -17.65 5.87
N LYS A 93 -13.09 -17.63 4.53
CA LYS A 93 -11.90 -17.18 3.81
C LYS A 93 -12.20 -16.78 2.37
N PHE A 94 -11.37 -15.93 1.80
CA PHE A 94 -11.54 -15.47 0.42
C PHE A 94 -11.46 -16.58 -0.61
N SER A 95 -10.61 -17.58 -0.40
CA SER A 95 -10.45 -18.72 -1.31
C SER A 95 -11.70 -19.60 -1.46
N THR A 96 -12.68 -19.44 -0.59
CA THR A 96 -14.01 -20.08 -0.69
C THR A 96 -15.13 -19.11 -1.02
N TYR A 97 -14.82 -17.84 -1.37
CA TYR A 97 -15.76 -16.75 -1.61
C TYR A 97 -16.70 -16.47 -0.42
N ASP A 98 -16.27 -16.82 0.78
CA ASP A 98 -17.00 -16.63 2.04
C ASP A 98 -16.03 -16.08 3.11
N PRO A 99 -15.47 -14.86 2.92
CA PRO A 99 -14.56 -14.26 3.90
C PRO A 99 -15.33 -13.83 5.15
N GLN A 100 -14.64 -13.82 6.28
CA GLN A 100 -15.18 -13.22 7.49
C GLN A 100 -15.47 -11.74 7.23
N SER A 101 -16.60 -11.24 7.72
CA SER A 101 -17.11 -9.89 7.41
C SER A 101 -16.14 -8.76 7.79
N ASN A 102 -15.32 -8.96 8.83
CA ASN A 102 -14.32 -8.00 9.28
C ASN A 102 -13.02 -7.99 8.43
N TRP A 103 -12.86 -8.93 7.50
CA TRP A 103 -11.70 -9.00 6.60
C TRP A 103 -11.88 -8.14 5.35
N SER A 104 -13.11 -8.17 4.79
CA SER A 104 -13.41 -7.48 3.54
C SER A 104 -13.10 -5.98 3.54
N PRO A 105 -13.33 -5.18 4.62
CA PRO A 105 -13.05 -3.75 4.59
C PRO A 105 -11.59 -3.38 4.90
N VAL A 106 -10.72 -4.37 5.19
CA VAL A 106 -9.36 -4.07 5.69
C VAL A 106 -8.57 -3.27 4.66
N PHE A 107 -8.54 -3.70 3.41
CA PHE A 107 -7.75 -3.05 2.37
C PHE A 107 -8.21 -1.60 2.14
N TYR A 108 -9.51 -1.38 2.00
CA TYR A 108 -10.07 -0.03 1.91
C TYR A 108 -9.62 0.84 3.07
N ARG A 109 -9.85 0.38 4.31
CA ARG A 109 -9.54 1.15 5.52
C ARG A 109 -8.07 1.54 5.61
N VAL A 110 -7.15 0.60 5.37
CA VAL A 110 -5.71 0.86 5.59
C VAL A 110 -5.15 1.83 4.56
N ILE A 111 -5.59 1.78 3.31
CA ILE A 111 -5.18 2.72 2.28
C ILE A 111 -5.69 4.12 2.59
N TYR A 112 -6.97 4.26 2.95
CA TYR A 112 -7.51 5.59 3.30
C TYR A 112 -6.85 6.19 4.54
N THR A 113 -6.62 5.38 5.57
CA THR A 113 -6.01 5.87 6.82
C THR A 113 -4.54 6.25 6.65
N ASN A 114 -3.78 5.49 5.84
CA ASN A 114 -2.33 5.62 5.82
C ASN A 114 -1.79 6.24 4.52
N GLU A 115 -2.50 6.15 3.42
CA GLU A 115 -2.03 6.70 2.14
C GLU A 115 -2.78 8.00 1.79
N MET A 116 -4.11 7.94 1.68
CA MET A 116 -4.91 9.11 1.30
C MET A 116 -4.86 10.24 2.33
N SER A 117 -4.93 9.93 3.63
CA SER A 117 -4.82 10.98 4.66
C SER A 117 -3.42 11.59 4.68
N ASN A 118 -2.35 10.78 4.57
CA ASN A 118 -0.98 11.29 4.53
C ASN A 118 -0.69 12.10 3.26
N PHE A 119 -1.29 11.74 2.12
CA PHE A 119 -1.22 12.59 0.92
C PHE A 119 -1.84 13.97 1.17
N SER A 120 -3.01 14.01 1.80
CA SER A 120 -3.68 15.28 2.12
C SER A 120 -2.85 16.13 3.09
N GLU A 121 -2.23 15.52 4.11
CA GLU A 121 -1.37 16.24 5.06
C GLU A 121 -0.05 16.68 4.42
N LEU A 122 0.55 15.87 3.55
CA LEU A 122 1.75 16.22 2.82
C LEU A 122 1.53 17.49 1.98
N CYS A 123 0.43 17.58 1.26
CA CYS A 123 0.11 18.77 0.45
C CYS A 123 -0.14 20.04 1.26
N LYS A 124 -0.36 19.95 2.59
CA LYS A 124 -0.51 21.12 3.47
C LYS A 124 0.83 21.62 4.01
N VAL A 125 1.84 20.75 4.10
CA VAL A 125 3.12 21.07 4.76
C VAL A 125 4.26 21.34 3.78
N THR A 126 4.05 21.20 2.48
CA THR A 126 5.08 21.49 1.47
C THR A 126 4.50 22.09 0.21
N GLU A 127 5.26 23.03 -0.39
CA GLU A 127 5.03 23.57 -1.72
C GLU A 127 6.03 23.01 -2.75
N ASP A 128 6.89 22.06 -2.34
CA ASP A 128 7.84 21.42 -3.24
C ASP A 128 7.10 20.59 -4.30
N GLU A 129 7.07 21.11 -5.52
CA GLU A 129 6.39 20.48 -6.65
C GLU A 129 6.90 19.06 -6.95
N ASN A 130 8.20 18.80 -6.71
CA ASN A 130 8.78 17.47 -6.93
C ASN A 130 8.28 16.47 -5.90
N ALA A 131 8.23 16.87 -4.62
CA ALA A 131 7.67 16.03 -3.57
C ALA A 131 6.19 15.74 -3.79
N ILE A 132 5.40 16.76 -4.19
CA ILE A 132 3.98 16.59 -4.51
C ILE A 132 3.79 15.67 -5.73
N ALA A 133 4.62 15.80 -6.77
CA ALA A 133 4.57 14.94 -7.95
C ALA A 133 4.85 13.47 -7.58
N VAL A 134 5.90 13.21 -6.79
CA VAL A 134 6.18 11.86 -6.28
C VAL A 134 5.04 11.34 -5.42
N ALA A 135 4.48 12.16 -4.52
CA ALA A 135 3.33 11.77 -3.69
C ALA A 135 2.09 11.38 -4.52
N LYS A 136 1.82 12.08 -5.63
CA LYS A 136 0.76 11.71 -6.58
C LYS A 136 0.99 10.35 -7.21
N VAL A 137 2.23 10.03 -7.62
CA VAL A 137 2.58 8.72 -8.17
C VAL A 137 2.36 7.62 -7.12
N VAL A 138 2.81 7.84 -5.87
CA VAL A 138 2.59 6.91 -4.76
C VAL A 138 1.10 6.70 -4.51
N LYS A 139 0.32 7.79 -4.41
CA LYS A 139 -1.13 7.74 -4.23
C LYS A 139 -1.81 6.88 -5.30
N VAL A 140 -1.48 7.08 -6.57
CA VAL A 140 -2.06 6.28 -7.65
C VAL A 140 -1.61 4.82 -7.56
N ALA A 141 -0.34 4.56 -7.21
CA ALA A 141 0.18 3.20 -7.07
C ALA A 141 -0.56 2.36 -6.02
N GLY A 142 -1.05 2.95 -4.93
CA GLY A 142 -1.84 2.26 -3.92
C GLY A 142 -3.34 2.26 -4.22
N VAL A 143 -3.90 3.44 -4.51
CA VAL A 143 -5.36 3.62 -4.58
C VAL A 143 -6.01 2.93 -5.78
N HIS A 144 -5.33 2.80 -6.95
CA HIS A 144 -5.91 2.07 -8.08
C HIS A 144 -6.29 0.63 -7.71
N ARG A 145 -5.50 -0.02 -6.84
CA ARG A 145 -5.77 -1.37 -6.34
C ARG A 145 -7.05 -1.43 -5.51
N VAL A 146 -7.37 -0.35 -4.80
CA VAL A 146 -8.61 -0.25 -4.00
C VAL A 146 -9.82 -0.13 -4.93
N SER A 147 -9.74 0.69 -5.99
CA SER A 147 -10.79 0.79 -7.00
C SER A 147 -11.00 -0.54 -7.73
N ASP A 148 -9.91 -1.23 -8.12
CA ASP A 148 -9.97 -2.58 -8.71
C ASP A 148 -10.65 -3.62 -7.80
N THR A 149 -10.61 -3.41 -6.48
CA THR A 149 -11.17 -4.35 -5.49
C THR A 149 -12.62 -4.05 -5.15
N TYR A 150 -12.99 -2.77 -5.00
CA TYR A 150 -14.28 -2.36 -4.46
C TYR A 150 -15.17 -1.60 -5.43
N GLY A 151 -14.66 -1.23 -6.63
CA GLY A 151 -15.37 -0.42 -7.60
C GLY A 151 -15.36 1.08 -7.24
N PRO A 152 -16.54 1.73 -7.11
CA PRO A 152 -16.66 3.13 -6.72
C PRO A 152 -16.02 3.42 -5.36
N ILE A 153 -15.16 4.44 -5.28
CA ILE A 153 -14.45 4.85 -4.07
C ILE A 153 -14.38 6.38 -3.95
N PRO A 154 -14.22 6.97 -2.75
CA PRO A 154 -13.91 8.39 -2.60
C PRO A 154 -12.51 8.67 -3.15
N TYR A 155 -12.36 9.62 -4.05
CA TYR A 155 -11.05 10.02 -4.58
C TYR A 155 -10.93 11.54 -4.68
N THR A 156 -11.85 12.18 -5.41
CA THR A 156 -11.75 13.60 -5.78
C THR A 156 -11.99 14.55 -4.61
N GLN A 157 -12.79 14.16 -3.64
CA GLN A 157 -13.17 15.02 -2.50
C GLN A 157 -12.52 14.62 -1.16
N VAL A 158 -11.57 13.69 -1.19
CA VAL A 158 -10.81 13.35 0.02
C VAL A 158 -9.92 14.53 0.43
N GLY A 159 -9.99 14.91 1.70
CA GLY A 159 -9.21 16.05 2.24
C GLY A 159 -9.81 17.44 1.99
N THR A 160 -10.94 17.57 1.29
CA THR A 160 -11.60 18.86 1.02
C THR A 160 -12.47 19.36 2.18
N GLY A 161 -12.67 18.55 3.23
CA GLY A 161 -13.57 18.84 4.35
C GLY A 161 -14.99 18.28 4.16
N ALA A 162 -15.29 17.61 3.05
CA ALA A 162 -16.59 16.95 2.86
C ALA A 162 -16.81 15.86 3.91
N ASN A 163 -18.01 15.82 4.50
CA ASN A 163 -18.38 14.82 5.51
C ASN A 163 -19.90 14.51 5.42
N PRO A 164 -20.31 13.32 4.99
CA PRO A 164 -19.45 12.24 4.49
C PRO A 164 -18.79 12.57 3.16
N VAL A 165 -17.63 11.97 2.89
CA VAL A 165 -16.98 12.07 1.58
C VAL A 165 -17.75 11.19 0.59
N PRO A 166 -18.25 11.73 -0.54
CA PRO A 166 -19.00 10.95 -1.52
C PRO A 166 -18.10 9.92 -2.24
N LEU A 167 -18.73 8.86 -2.75
CA LEU A 167 -18.07 7.93 -3.67
C LEU A 167 -18.04 8.55 -5.08
N ASP A 168 -16.88 8.51 -5.70
CA ASP A 168 -16.76 8.74 -7.14
C ASP A 168 -17.02 7.43 -7.89
N SER A 169 -17.61 7.47 -9.07
CA SER A 169 -17.72 6.30 -9.94
C SER A 169 -16.32 5.84 -10.38
N GLU A 170 -16.16 4.56 -10.74
CA GLU A 170 -14.86 4.07 -11.26
C GLU A 170 -14.35 4.92 -12.42
N LYS A 171 -15.23 5.36 -13.32
CA LYS A 171 -14.88 6.25 -14.44
C LYS A 171 -14.28 7.58 -13.95
N GLU A 172 -14.87 8.20 -12.94
CA GLU A 172 -14.36 9.44 -12.34
C GLU A 172 -13.05 9.22 -11.59
N VAL A 173 -12.92 8.10 -10.87
CA VAL A 173 -11.66 7.71 -10.20
C VAL A 173 -10.53 7.55 -11.22
N PHE A 174 -10.77 6.82 -12.33
CA PHE A 174 -9.77 6.65 -13.38
C PHE A 174 -9.40 7.98 -14.05
N LYS A 175 -10.37 8.85 -14.34
CA LYS A 175 -10.09 10.20 -14.86
C LYS A 175 -9.18 11.00 -13.92
N ALA A 176 -9.48 10.99 -12.63
CA ALA A 176 -8.69 11.71 -11.63
C ALA A 176 -7.27 11.10 -11.45
N MET A 177 -7.14 9.76 -11.51
CA MET A 177 -5.83 9.11 -11.48
C MET A 177 -4.97 9.46 -12.69
N PHE A 178 -5.55 9.50 -13.92
CA PHE A 178 -4.83 9.95 -15.09
C PHE A 178 -4.40 11.42 -14.98
N ALA A 179 -5.28 12.29 -14.48
CA ALA A 179 -4.95 13.70 -14.26
C ALA A 179 -3.81 13.87 -13.24
N ASP A 180 -3.81 13.09 -12.15
CA ASP A 180 -2.72 13.10 -11.17
C ASP A 180 -1.40 12.60 -11.77
N LEU A 181 -1.43 11.53 -12.59
CA LEU A 181 -0.23 11.03 -13.27
C LEU A 181 0.29 12.00 -14.31
N ASP A 182 -0.58 12.61 -15.13
CA ASP A 182 -0.17 13.60 -16.13
C ASP A 182 0.51 14.81 -15.49
N ALA A 183 -0.09 15.36 -14.43
CA ALA A 183 0.51 16.46 -13.68
C ALA A 183 1.85 16.06 -13.04
N ALA A 184 1.96 14.84 -12.51
CA ALA A 184 3.22 14.35 -11.95
C ALA A 184 4.28 14.15 -13.04
N ILE A 185 3.94 13.54 -14.17
CA ILE A 185 4.85 13.28 -15.30
C ILE A 185 5.40 14.60 -15.85
N GLU A 186 4.58 15.64 -15.98
CA GLU A 186 5.01 16.97 -16.42
C GLU A 186 6.12 17.52 -15.52
N VAL A 187 5.90 17.55 -14.20
CA VAL A 187 6.88 18.04 -13.22
C VAL A 187 8.15 17.17 -13.24
N LEU A 188 8.01 15.84 -13.19
CA LEU A 188 9.13 14.92 -13.14
C LEU A 188 9.97 14.93 -14.42
N THR A 189 9.35 15.21 -15.58
CA THR A 189 10.05 15.37 -16.85
C THR A 189 10.87 16.65 -16.85
N ARG A 190 10.26 17.77 -16.45
CA ARG A 190 10.92 19.08 -16.38
C ARG A 190 12.11 19.06 -15.41
N ASN A 191 11.97 18.37 -14.30
CA ASN A 191 12.93 18.34 -13.20
C ASN A 191 13.73 17.03 -13.12
N ARG A 192 13.79 16.23 -14.19
CA ARG A 192 14.34 14.85 -14.19
C ARG A 192 15.74 14.68 -13.62
N ALA A 193 16.60 15.70 -13.73
CA ALA A 193 17.95 15.68 -13.16
C ALA A 193 17.99 16.00 -11.66
N GLY A 194 16.84 16.37 -11.08
CA GLY A 194 16.71 16.69 -9.67
C GLY A 194 16.48 15.48 -8.79
N MET A 195 16.34 15.77 -7.51
CA MET A 195 16.07 14.76 -6.46
C MET A 195 15.13 15.33 -5.42
N ILE A 196 14.30 14.47 -4.81
CA ILE A 196 13.73 14.72 -3.47
C ILE A 196 14.68 14.19 -2.41
N SER A 197 14.41 14.46 -1.13
CA SER A 197 15.20 13.94 -0.01
C SER A 197 15.30 12.41 -0.07
N THR A 198 16.50 11.86 0.00
CA THR A 198 16.76 10.42 0.04
C THR A 198 16.11 9.75 1.26
N ASP A 199 15.97 10.49 2.37
CA ASP A 199 15.31 10.01 3.58
C ASP A 199 13.78 9.90 3.42
N ALA A 200 13.22 10.60 2.43
CA ALA A 200 11.80 10.55 2.11
C ALA A 200 11.45 9.43 1.11
N ASP A 201 12.44 8.74 0.54
CA ASP A 201 12.22 7.81 -0.58
C ASP A 201 12.91 6.46 -0.37
N ARG A 202 12.10 5.45 -0.11
CA ARG A 202 12.51 4.06 0.11
C ARG A 202 12.44 3.19 -1.15
N VAL A 203 12.13 3.80 -2.31
CA VAL A 203 11.98 3.09 -3.59
C VAL A 203 13.12 3.42 -4.55
N TYR A 204 13.36 4.70 -4.79
CA TYR A 204 14.33 5.17 -5.78
C TYR A 204 15.42 6.10 -5.21
N GLY A 205 15.45 6.31 -3.88
CA GLY A 205 16.43 7.16 -3.22
C GLY A 205 16.40 8.61 -3.69
N GLY A 206 15.22 9.12 -4.01
CA GLY A 206 14.98 10.50 -4.43
C GLY A 206 15.06 10.78 -5.92
N ASN A 207 15.40 9.81 -6.76
CA ASN A 207 15.64 10.02 -8.19
C ASN A 207 14.35 10.29 -8.98
N LEU A 208 14.19 11.53 -9.48
CA LEU A 208 12.97 11.98 -10.15
C LEU A 208 12.76 11.34 -11.52
N GLU A 209 13.82 11.03 -12.27
CA GLU A 209 13.70 10.35 -13.56
C GLU A 209 13.09 8.95 -13.40
N ARG A 210 13.52 8.21 -12.37
CA ARG A 210 12.96 6.86 -12.08
C ARG A 210 11.51 6.95 -11.63
N TRP A 211 11.15 7.96 -10.84
CA TRP A 211 9.75 8.22 -10.48
C TRP A 211 8.90 8.55 -11.70
N GLY A 212 9.42 9.34 -12.65
CA GLY A 212 8.73 9.64 -13.91
C GLY A 212 8.50 8.39 -14.77
N ARG A 213 9.48 7.48 -14.84
CA ARG A 213 9.33 6.19 -15.52
C ARG A 213 8.28 5.30 -14.85
N LEU A 214 8.22 5.29 -13.52
CA LEU A 214 7.16 4.59 -12.81
C LEU A 214 5.79 5.21 -13.08
N ALA A 215 5.68 6.55 -13.08
CA ALA A 215 4.44 7.25 -13.39
C ALA A 215 3.90 6.91 -14.78
N ASN A 216 4.76 6.91 -15.81
CA ASN A 216 4.40 6.46 -17.16
C ASN A 216 4.00 4.98 -17.19
N SER A 217 4.69 4.13 -16.44
CA SER A 217 4.38 2.69 -16.36
C SER A 217 3.04 2.44 -15.68
N LEU A 218 2.70 3.21 -14.64
CA LEU A 218 1.37 3.18 -14.01
C LEU A 218 0.30 3.71 -14.97
N LYS A 219 0.56 4.79 -15.71
CA LYS A 219 -0.35 5.30 -16.76
C LYS A 219 -0.63 4.21 -17.80
N LEU A 220 0.40 3.51 -18.26
CA LEU A 220 0.25 2.37 -19.17
C LEU A 220 -0.57 1.24 -18.55
N ARG A 221 -0.29 0.83 -17.30
CA ARG A 221 -1.08 -0.19 -16.58
C ARG A 221 -2.55 0.16 -16.51
N LEU A 222 -2.87 1.40 -16.09
CA LEU A 222 -4.25 1.86 -15.98
C LEU A 222 -4.95 1.92 -17.35
N ALA A 223 -4.27 2.40 -18.39
CA ALA A 223 -4.80 2.46 -19.74
C ALA A 223 -5.12 1.07 -20.29
N MET A 224 -4.20 0.11 -20.14
CA MET A 224 -4.42 -1.28 -20.56
C MET A 224 -5.52 -1.98 -19.77
N ARG A 225 -5.71 -1.60 -18.48
CA ARG A 225 -6.78 -2.13 -17.63
C ARG A 225 -8.18 -1.83 -18.17
N ILE A 226 -8.35 -0.69 -18.83
CA ILE A 226 -9.64 -0.20 -19.33
C ILE A 226 -9.71 -0.12 -20.88
N VAL A 227 -8.76 -0.75 -21.59
CA VAL A 227 -8.61 -0.62 -23.06
C VAL A 227 -9.84 -1.07 -23.85
N TYR A 228 -10.64 -1.98 -23.30
CA TYR A 228 -11.86 -2.50 -23.93
C TYR A 228 -13.15 -1.80 -23.48
N THR A 229 -13.03 -0.64 -22.82
CA THR A 229 -14.17 0.15 -22.37
C THR A 229 -14.39 1.39 -23.27
N ASP A 230 -15.52 2.07 -23.09
CA ASP A 230 -15.83 3.36 -23.72
C ASP A 230 -15.29 4.57 -22.94
N PHE A 231 -14.24 4.35 -22.13
CA PHE A 231 -13.63 5.39 -21.32
C PHE A 231 -13.01 6.50 -22.19
N THR A 232 -13.18 7.74 -21.75
CA THR A 232 -12.44 8.90 -22.23
C THR A 232 -12.12 9.82 -21.06
N THR A 233 -10.95 10.46 -21.10
CA THR A 233 -10.60 11.56 -20.20
C THR A 233 -11.47 12.79 -20.45
N GLU A 234 -11.34 13.84 -19.63
CA GLU A 234 -12.08 15.10 -19.83
C GLU A 234 -11.70 15.81 -21.13
N ASP A 235 -10.46 15.66 -21.59
CA ASP A 235 -9.96 16.19 -22.88
C ASP A 235 -10.17 15.22 -24.07
N GLY A 236 -10.88 14.11 -23.86
CA GLY A 236 -11.33 13.20 -24.89
C GLY A 236 -10.33 12.10 -25.28
N ARG A 237 -9.20 11.95 -24.58
CA ARG A 237 -8.22 10.87 -24.87
C ARG A 237 -8.78 9.50 -24.51
N THR A 238 -8.61 8.55 -25.41
CA THR A 238 -8.99 7.15 -25.23
C THR A 238 -7.93 6.38 -24.45
N PRO A 239 -8.24 5.18 -23.91
CA PRO A 239 -7.24 4.32 -23.25
C PRO A 239 -6.04 3.99 -24.17
N GLN A 240 -6.28 3.76 -25.47
CA GLN A 240 -5.22 3.50 -26.44
C GLN A 240 -4.27 4.69 -26.55
N GLN A 241 -4.80 5.90 -26.67
CA GLN A 241 -3.99 7.13 -26.73
C GLN A 241 -3.19 7.33 -25.44
N LEU A 242 -3.79 7.08 -24.28
CA LEU A 242 -3.09 7.18 -22.98
C LEU A 242 -1.95 6.16 -22.87
N ALA A 243 -2.13 4.94 -23.41
CA ALA A 243 -1.09 3.92 -23.44
C ALA A 243 0.06 4.31 -24.38
N GLU A 244 -0.25 4.79 -25.58
CA GLU A 244 0.72 5.28 -26.56
C GLU A 244 1.53 6.46 -26.00
N GLU A 245 0.87 7.44 -25.40
CA GLU A 245 1.52 8.59 -24.75
C GLU A 245 2.48 8.16 -23.64
N ALA A 246 2.09 7.21 -22.80
CA ALA A 246 2.92 6.71 -21.71
C ALA A 246 4.22 6.08 -22.24
N VAL A 247 4.13 5.29 -23.31
CA VAL A 247 5.30 4.63 -23.94
C VAL A 247 6.16 5.62 -24.71
N ALA A 248 5.54 6.60 -25.39
CA ALA A 248 6.24 7.62 -26.19
C ALA A 248 6.81 8.78 -25.35
N SER A 249 6.53 8.82 -24.05
CA SER A 249 7.02 9.85 -23.14
C SER A 249 8.54 9.99 -23.20
N GLU A 250 9.05 11.23 -23.08
CA GLU A 250 10.50 11.52 -23.07
C GLU A 250 11.26 10.75 -21.97
N LEU A 251 10.63 10.53 -20.80
CA LEU A 251 11.20 9.72 -19.73
C LEU A 251 11.12 8.21 -20.01
N GLY A 252 10.21 7.80 -20.90
CA GLY A 252 9.90 6.41 -21.15
C GLY A 252 9.19 5.73 -19.96
N VAL A 253 9.15 4.40 -20.03
CA VAL A 253 8.61 3.52 -18.98
C VAL A 253 9.73 2.70 -18.35
N ILE A 254 9.43 1.91 -17.32
CA ILE A 254 10.39 0.93 -16.75
C ILE A 254 10.76 -0.08 -17.85
N ALA A 255 12.03 -0.09 -18.25
CA ALA A 255 12.52 -0.90 -19.38
C ALA A 255 13.39 -2.10 -18.97
N ASP A 256 13.99 -2.05 -17.78
CA ASP A 256 14.90 -3.07 -17.27
C ASP A 256 14.76 -3.27 -15.77
N ASN A 257 15.42 -4.30 -15.23
CA ASN A 257 15.36 -4.63 -13.81
C ASN A 257 15.92 -3.54 -12.88
N ALA A 258 16.85 -2.72 -13.36
CA ALA A 258 17.38 -1.61 -12.58
C ALA A 258 16.32 -0.52 -12.35
N GLY A 259 15.35 -0.42 -13.26
CA GLY A 259 14.20 0.48 -13.15
C GLY A 259 13.06 -0.03 -12.27
N ASN A 260 13.05 -1.29 -11.85
CA ASN A 260 11.97 -1.86 -11.04
C ASN A 260 11.65 -1.00 -9.82
N ALA A 261 10.37 -0.83 -9.53
CA ALA A 261 9.90 -0.16 -8.32
C ALA A 261 9.92 -1.14 -7.14
N MET A 262 10.98 -1.04 -6.34
CA MET A 262 11.26 -1.96 -5.24
C MET A 262 11.32 -1.18 -3.92
N TYR A 263 10.37 -1.43 -3.02
CA TYR A 263 10.35 -0.81 -1.70
C TYR A 263 11.27 -1.54 -0.72
N MET A 264 12.09 -0.77 0.02
CA MET A 264 13.13 -1.23 0.94
C MET A 264 13.03 -0.50 2.30
N GLY A 265 11.92 -0.62 3.01
CA GLY A 265 11.72 0.11 4.27
C GLY A 265 11.01 -0.72 5.33
N PHE A 266 11.59 -1.88 5.70
CA PHE A 266 10.95 -2.76 6.68
C PHE A 266 11.31 -2.40 8.11
N GLY A 267 10.36 -2.63 9.02
CA GLY A 267 10.61 -2.69 10.45
C GLY A 267 11.39 -3.96 10.85
N LYS A 268 11.46 -4.22 12.14
CA LYS A 268 12.21 -5.33 12.73
C LYS A 268 11.80 -6.74 12.24
N ASP A 269 10.58 -6.89 11.81
CA ASP A 269 10.03 -8.18 11.34
C ASP A 269 10.41 -8.50 9.88
N GLY A 270 10.95 -7.51 9.16
CA GLY A 270 11.35 -7.67 7.76
C GLY A 270 10.17 -7.71 6.79
N ASN A 271 10.37 -8.36 5.64
CA ASN A 271 9.37 -8.48 4.59
C ASN A 271 8.08 -9.17 5.11
N PRO A 272 6.90 -8.56 4.94
CA PRO A 272 5.64 -9.11 5.45
C PRO A 272 5.24 -10.44 4.81
N PHE A 273 5.59 -10.70 3.55
CA PHE A 273 5.38 -12.01 2.94
C PHE A 273 6.22 -13.09 3.62
N TYR A 274 7.48 -12.78 3.98
CA TYR A 274 8.30 -13.69 4.75
C TYR A 274 7.61 -14.07 6.07
N VAL A 275 7.04 -13.11 6.76
CA VAL A 275 6.31 -13.37 8.02
C VAL A 275 5.10 -14.25 7.77
N CYS A 276 4.30 -14.00 6.73
CA CYS A 276 3.12 -14.79 6.38
C CYS A 276 3.46 -16.24 6.03
N PHE A 277 4.58 -16.48 5.37
CA PHE A 277 4.97 -17.81 4.92
C PHE A 277 5.84 -18.60 5.91
N PHE A 278 6.56 -17.91 6.83
CA PHE A 278 7.59 -18.57 7.64
C PHE A 278 7.52 -18.24 9.14
N SER A 279 6.85 -17.16 9.57
CA SER A 279 6.89 -16.74 10.99
C SER A 279 5.57 -16.93 11.72
N PHE A 280 4.42 -16.69 11.07
CA PHE A 280 3.13 -16.94 11.68
C PHE A 280 2.95 -18.41 12.10
N LYS A 281 1.96 -18.69 12.92
CA LYS A 281 1.67 -20.05 13.41
C LYS A 281 2.92 -20.73 14.00
N SER A 282 3.59 -20.02 14.90
CA SER A 282 4.80 -20.51 15.60
C SER A 282 5.96 -20.97 14.68
N GLY A 283 6.11 -20.31 13.53
CA GLY A 283 7.18 -20.60 12.56
C GLY A 283 6.76 -21.52 11.42
N GLU A 284 5.52 -22.00 11.39
CA GLU A 284 5.01 -22.84 10.29
C GLU A 284 4.56 -22.02 9.09
N GLY A 285 4.15 -20.76 9.30
CA GLY A 285 3.52 -19.89 8.32
C GLY A 285 2.06 -20.27 8.03
N ASP A 286 1.26 -19.26 7.74
CA ASP A 286 -0.18 -19.39 7.51
C ASP A 286 -0.54 -19.73 6.06
N HIS A 287 0.42 -19.67 5.13
CA HIS A 287 0.19 -19.75 3.70
C HIS A 287 1.14 -20.70 2.98
N ARG A 288 0.71 -21.17 1.80
CA ARG A 288 1.51 -21.97 0.87
C ARG A 288 1.30 -21.45 -0.55
N ILE A 289 2.16 -21.86 -1.47
CA ILE A 289 1.93 -21.63 -2.90
C ILE A 289 0.72 -22.45 -3.33
N ALA A 290 -0.14 -21.86 -4.16
CA ALA A 290 -1.31 -22.54 -4.68
C ALA A 290 -0.94 -23.66 -5.69
N ALA A 291 -1.74 -24.70 -5.73
CA ALA A 291 -1.59 -25.78 -6.71
C ALA A 291 -1.79 -25.29 -8.15
N ASP A 292 -2.59 -24.24 -8.33
CA ASP A 292 -2.87 -23.64 -9.64
C ASP A 292 -1.58 -23.20 -10.32
N ILE A 293 -0.82 -22.28 -9.71
CA ILE A 293 0.43 -21.78 -10.27
C ILE A 293 1.50 -22.86 -10.38
N THR A 294 1.62 -23.77 -9.37
CA THR A 294 2.63 -24.83 -9.45
C THR A 294 2.32 -25.84 -10.53
N SER A 295 1.05 -26.21 -10.73
CA SER A 295 0.62 -27.12 -11.79
C SER A 295 0.92 -26.54 -13.18
N PHE A 296 0.59 -25.24 -13.37
CA PHE A 296 0.90 -24.54 -14.62
C PHE A 296 2.41 -24.54 -14.90
N MET A 297 3.20 -24.06 -13.96
CA MET A 297 4.66 -23.96 -14.14
C MET A 297 5.35 -25.33 -14.24
N ASN A 298 4.84 -26.36 -13.57
CA ASN A 298 5.35 -27.73 -13.68
C ASN A 298 5.02 -28.33 -15.06
N GLY A 299 3.82 -28.08 -15.58
CA GLY A 299 3.39 -28.58 -16.88
C GLY A 299 4.25 -28.04 -18.03
N TYR A 300 4.70 -26.81 -17.92
CA TYR A 300 5.63 -26.20 -18.91
C TYR A 300 7.11 -26.37 -18.58
N ALA A 301 7.45 -27.10 -17.51
CA ALA A 301 8.83 -27.20 -17.00
C ALA A 301 9.49 -25.80 -16.82
N ASP A 302 8.72 -24.80 -16.40
CA ASP A 302 9.14 -23.42 -16.33
C ASP A 302 10.40 -23.26 -15.44
N PRO A 303 11.52 -22.73 -15.98
CA PRO A 303 12.77 -22.63 -15.24
C PRO A 303 12.69 -21.62 -14.07
N ARG A 304 11.73 -20.70 -14.06
CA ARG A 304 11.55 -19.69 -13.01
C ARG A 304 11.10 -20.29 -11.68
N ARG A 305 10.61 -21.53 -11.66
CA ARG A 305 10.13 -22.21 -10.43
C ARG A 305 11.14 -22.14 -9.28
N ALA A 306 12.42 -22.41 -9.58
CA ALA A 306 13.50 -22.36 -8.59
C ALA A 306 13.75 -20.97 -7.99
N SER A 307 13.41 -19.91 -8.75
CA SER A 307 13.51 -18.53 -8.27
C SER A 307 12.31 -18.10 -7.45
N TYR A 308 11.13 -18.66 -7.74
CA TYR A 308 9.88 -18.25 -7.10
C TYR A 308 9.52 -19.06 -5.86
N PHE A 309 9.88 -20.35 -5.82
CA PHE A 309 9.41 -21.29 -4.81
C PHE A 309 10.56 -22.05 -4.16
N ASN A 310 10.41 -22.35 -2.88
CA ASN A 310 11.17 -23.37 -2.22
C ASN A 310 10.58 -24.75 -2.58
N GLU A 311 11.42 -25.77 -2.72
CA GLU A 311 10.94 -27.12 -2.96
C GLU A 311 10.07 -27.66 -1.82
N ALA A 312 9.11 -28.49 -2.16
CA ALA A 312 8.32 -29.21 -1.20
C ALA A 312 9.14 -30.31 -0.52
N THR A 313 8.78 -30.68 0.70
CA THR A 313 9.50 -31.72 1.48
C THR A 313 8.85 -33.10 1.38
N PHE A 314 7.99 -33.34 0.38
CA PHE A 314 7.44 -34.64 0.07
C PHE A 314 8.51 -35.59 -0.50
N SER A 315 8.29 -36.91 -0.33
CA SER A 315 9.12 -37.91 -1.01
C SER A 315 8.99 -37.72 -2.54
N GLY A 316 10.10 -37.46 -3.22
CA GLY A 316 10.13 -37.12 -4.63
C GLY A 316 10.44 -35.67 -4.89
N GLY A 317 10.42 -34.79 -3.91
CA GLY A 317 10.80 -33.38 -4.01
C GLY A 317 9.95 -32.56 -5.01
N GLY A 318 10.57 -31.53 -5.57
CA GLY A 318 9.95 -30.66 -6.58
C GLY A 318 9.03 -29.59 -6.01
N TYR A 319 8.30 -28.91 -6.87
CA TYR A 319 7.42 -27.79 -6.49
C TYR A 319 5.99 -28.24 -6.43
N VAL A 320 5.45 -28.37 -5.21
CA VAL A 320 4.11 -28.90 -4.93
C VAL A 320 3.30 -27.85 -4.21
N GLY A 321 2.29 -27.30 -4.89
CA GLY A 321 1.36 -26.34 -4.32
C GLY A 321 0.21 -27.00 -3.60
N LEU A 322 -0.34 -26.30 -2.61
CA LEU A 322 -1.54 -26.71 -1.89
C LEU A 322 -2.78 -26.26 -2.68
N ARG A 323 -3.82 -27.10 -2.74
CA ARG A 323 -5.07 -26.77 -3.45
C ARG A 323 -5.81 -25.62 -2.78
N ASN A 324 -6.26 -24.68 -3.59
CA ASN A 324 -7.10 -23.57 -3.15
C ASN A 324 -8.51 -24.03 -2.76
N GLY A 325 -9.16 -23.31 -1.86
CA GLY A 325 -10.56 -23.49 -1.49
C GLY A 325 -10.89 -24.77 -0.70
N ILE A 326 -9.91 -25.57 -0.30
CA ILE A 326 -10.16 -26.78 0.51
C ILE A 326 -10.40 -26.43 1.99
N ARG A 327 -11.09 -27.33 2.70
CA ARG A 327 -11.03 -27.34 4.16
C ARG A 327 -9.62 -27.75 4.58
N ILE A 328 -8.90 -26.86 5.27
CA ILE A 328 -7.53 -27.09 5.69
C ILE A 328 -7.53 -28.13 6.83
N PRO A 329 -6.88 -29.29 6.66
CA PRO A 329 -6.79 -30.28 7.71
C PRO A 329 -5.86 -29.83 8.84
N ASP A 330 -6.09 -30.32 10.03
CA ASP A 330 -5.13 -30.23 11.13
C ASP A 330 -4.10 -31.36 10.98
N ASP A 331 -3.15 -31.14 10.07
CA ASP A 331 -2.20 -32.16 9.64
C ASP A 331 -0.86 -31.53 9.31
N GLU A 332 0.21 -31.99 9.91
CA GLU A 332 1.58 -31.50 9.66
C GLU A 332 2.01 -31.64 8.20
N ARG A 333 1.35 -32.46 7.40
CA ARG A 333 1.62 -32.55 5.95
C ARG A 333 1.43 -31.22 5.23
N ILE A 334 0.59 -30.33 5.76
CA ILE A 334 0.44 -28.95 5.24
C ILE A 334 1.78 -28.23 5.21
N ASN A 335 2.67 -28.49 6.16
CA ASN A 335 3.97 -27.84 6.25
C ASN A 335 4.96 -28.30 5.17
N ARG A 336 4.66 -29.37 4.46
CA ARG A 336 5.52 -29.96 3.43
C ARG A 336 5.34 -29.37 2.04
N TYR A 337 4.27 -28.59 1.80
CA TYR A 337 4.03 -27.91 0.53
C TYR A 337 4.98 -26.73 0.31
N SER A 338 5.20 -26.40 -0.96
CA SER A 338 6.08 -25.29 -1.39
C SER A 338 5.63 -23.94 -0.82
N ARG A 339 6.62 -23.08 -0.55
CA ARG A 339 6.44 -21.71 -0.08
C ARG A 339 7.11 -20.75 -1.06
N TYR A 340 6.86 -19.45 -0.92
CA TYR A 340 7.63 -18.43 -1.63
C TYR A 340 9.11 -18.50 -1.27
N ASN A 341 9.95 -18.31 -2.27
CA ASN A 341 11.39 -18.11 -2.08
C ASN A 341 11.64 -16.64 -1.69
N VAL A 342 11.27 -16.29 -0.47
CA VAL A 342 11.35 -14.95 0.11
C VAL A 342 12.09 -14.99 1.44
N THR A 343 12.89 -13.96 1.70
CA THR A 343 13.60 -13.74 2.96
C THR A 343 13.10 -12.49 3.66
N ALA A 344 13.46 -12.29 4.91
CA ALA A 344 13.12 -11.08 5.66
C ALA A 344 13.67 -9.79 5.01
N SER A 345 14.73 -9.87 4.21
CA SER A 345 15.35 -8.75 3.51
C SER A 345 14.93 -8.59 2.06
N THR A 346 14.09 -9.48 1.53
CA THR A 346 13.58 -9.36 0.14
C THR A 346 12.75 -8.10 0.01
N SER A 347 13.00 -7.28 -1.03
CA SER A 347 12.24 -6.05 -1.32
C SER A 347 10.78 -6.35 -1.68
N LEU A 348 9.86 -5.42 -1.39
CA LEU A 348 8.50 -5.46 -1.94
C LEU A 348 8.47 -4.85 -3.33
N MET A 349 8.00 -5.60 -4.29
CA MET A 349 7.86 -5.15 -5.67
C MET A 349 6.51 -4.50 -5.89
N TRP A 350 6.51 -3.24 -6.38
CA TRP A 350 5.29 -2.55 -6.80
C TRP A 350 5.03 -2.72 -8.29
N MET A 351 6.10 -2.66 -9.09
CA MET A 351 6.05 -2.83 -10.55
C MET A 351 7.41 -3.23 -11.09
N ASN A 352 7.44 -4.10 -12.09
CA ASN A 352 8.67 -4.57 -12.69
C ASN A 352 8.70 -4.43 -14.22
N ALA A 353 9.90 -4.49 -14.80
CA ALA A 353 10.11 -4.36 -16.23
C ALA A 353 9.41 -5.46 -17.04
N SER A 354 9.25 -6.67 -16.50
CA SER A 354 8.57 -7.76 -17.20
C SER A 354 7.08 -7.44 -17.38
N GLU A 355 6.42 -6.93 -16.36
CA GLU A 355 5.02 -6.48 -16.45
C GLU A 355 4.88 -5.40 -17.52
N VAL A 356 5.73 -4.37 -17.47
CA VAL A 356 5.70 -3.27 -18.44
C VAL A 356 5.96 -3.76 -19.87
N ALA A 357 6.87 -4.72 -20.06
CA ALA A 357 7.10 -5.32 -21.37
C ALA A 357 5.88 -6.08 -21.90
N PHE A 358 5.16 -6.80 -21.05
CA PHE A 358 3.90 -7.46 -21.42
C PHE A 358 2.78 -6.46 -21.73
N LEU A 359 2.61 -5.42 -20.94
CA LEU A 359 1.64 -4.34 -21.21
C LEU A 359 1.90 -3.65 -22.56
N ARG A 360 3.18 -3.43 -22.91
CA ARG A 360 3.57 -2.89 -24.22
C ARG A 360 3.34 -3.86 -25.38
N ALA A 361 3.43 -5.16 -25.13
CA ALA A 361 3.23 -6.17 -26.16
C ALA A 361 1.73 -6.46 -26.39
N GLU A 362 0.89 -6.19 -25.41
CA GLU A 362 -0.57 -6.35 -25.48
C GLU A 362 -1.21 -5.17 -26.24
N GLY A 363 -0.73 -3.93 -26.04
CA GLY A 363 -1.20 -2.72 -26.73
C GLY A 363 -0.51 -2.53 -28.06
#